data_4813a4fca92bfccd204fd0eb7467c54a
#
_entry.id   4813a4fca92bfccd204fd0eb7467c54a
#
_cell.length_a   1.000
_cell.length_b   1.000
_cell.length_c   1.000
_cell.angle_alpha   90.00
_cell.angle_beta   90.00
_cell.angle_gamma   90.00
#
_symmetry.space_group_name_H-M   'P 1'
#
loop_
_entity.id
_entity.type
_entity.pdbx_description
1 polymer ?
#
loop_
_entity_poly.entity_id
_entity_poly.type
_entity_poly.pdbx_seq_one_letter_code
_entity_poly.pdbx_strand_id
1 'polypeptide(L)'
;MSDSASLDNVLEFFVASGMSLPHAMAMLVPESFNEKNPISEDLKAFYEYHSILMEPWDGPAALLFSDGRYAGGMLDRNGLRPARYLITKNGMMVVASEVGVMDFEPSEIKEKGRLQPGKILLVDTEKGEIYYDTELKEQLAHAQPYRSWLANNRVELDELKSGRKIPHMIENYNKLLRTFGYSREDVERIITPMCISGAEPIGSMGNDTPLAVLSSRPQILYNYFRQQFAQVTNPPIDPIREELVM
;
A
#
# COMPACT_ATOMS: atom_id res chain seq x y z
N MET A 1 -7.76 17.26 9.21
CA MET A 1 -6.37 17.26 8.73
C MET A 1 -6.34 16.35 7.52
N SER A 2 -5.62 16.69 6.46
CA SER A 2 -5.48 15.77 5.31
C SER A 2 -4.52 14.64 5.66
N ASP A 3 -4.62 13.51 4.93
CA ASP A 3 -3.75 12.34 5.16
C ASP A 3 -2.26 12.71 4.97
N SER A 4 -1.96 13.51 3.94
CA SER A 4 -0.59 13.98 3.69
C SER A 4 -0.04 14.86 4.83
N ALA A 5 -0.87 15.73 5.43
CA ALA A 5 -0.45 16.53 6.57
C ALA A 5 -0.27 15.68 7.83
N SER A 6 -1.04 14.59 7.97
CA SER A 6 -0.84 13.64 9.07
C SER A 6 0.45 12.85 8.90
N LEU A 7 0.77 12.43 7.68
CA LEU A 7 2.04 11.77 7.36
C LEU A 7 3.24 12.68 7.68
N ASP A 8 3.16 13.95 7.27
CA ASP A 8 4.21 14.94 7.51
C ASP A 8 4.47 15.14 9.00
N ASN A 9 3.41 15.32 9.80
CA ASN A 9 3.53 15.45 11.26
C ASN A 9 4.12 14.19 11.93
N VAL A 10 3.74 13.00 11.46
CA VAL A 10 4.28 11.75 12.00
C VAL A 10 5.75 11.57 11.63
N LEU A 11 6.12 11.92 10.40
CA LEU A 11 7.51 11.91 9.95
C LEU A 11 8.37 12.87 10.78
N GLU A 12 7.91 14.11 10.97
CA GLU A 12 8.58 15.11 11.80
C GLU A 12 8.76 14.59 13.23
N PHE A 13 7.72 14.00 13.82
CA PHE A 13 7.78 13.42 15.16
C PHE A 13 8.86 12.33 15.27
N PHE A 14 8.95 11.40 14.33
CA PHE A 14 9.97 10.36 14.35
C PHE A 14 11.38 10.91 14.18
N VAL A 15 11.57 11.85 13.27
CA VAL A 15 12.88 12.49 13.04
C VAL A 15 13.29 13.30 14.27
N ALA A 16 12.39 14.08 14.86
CA ALA A 16 12.63 14.81 16.10
C ALA A 16 12.93 13.88 17.30
N SER A 17 12.40 12.67 17.28
CA SER A 17 12.69 11.63 18.29
C SER A 17 14.03 10.92 18.08
N GLY A 18 14.80 11.27 17.03
CA GLY A 18 16.14 10.74 16.75
C GLY A 18 16.17 9.60 15.73
N MET A 19 15.06 9.26 15.09
CA MET A 19 15.05 8.34 13.97
C MET A 19 15.61 9.04 12.72
N SER A 20 16.44 8.35 11.94
CA SER A 20 16.90 8.94 10.68
C SER A 20 15.76 9.06 9.67
N LEU A 21 15.78 10.12 8.87
CA LEU A 21 14.76 10.37 7.84
C LEU A 21 14.54 9.18 6.90
N PRO A 22 15.58 8.53 6.32
CA PRO A 22 15.37 7.38 5.47
C PRO A 22 14.78 6.16 6.20
N HIS A 23 15.09 5.99 7.48
CA HIS A 23 14.48 4.92 8.30
C HIS A 23 12.99 5.17 8.50
N ALA A 24 12.62 6.38 8.92
CA ALA A 24 11.22 6.74 9.12
C ALA A 24 10.40 6.59 7.82
N MET A 25 10.94 7.04 6.69
CA MET A 25 10.28 6.90 5.40
C MET A 25 10.11 5.44 4.98
N ALA A 26 11.13 4.60 5.12
CA ALA A 26 11.04 3.18 4.77
C ALA A 26 10.04 2.43 5.68
N MET A 27 9.93 2.81 6.95
CA MET A 27 8.97 2.26 7.90
C MET A 27 7.54 2.68 7.57
N LEU A 28 7.31 3.97 7.29
CA LEU A 28 5.98 4.53 7.06
C LEU A 28 5.39 4.11 5.71
N VAL A 29 6.23 3.91 4.70
CA VAL A 29 5.79 3.58 3.35
C VAL A 29 6.56 2.35 2.85
N PRO A 30 6.24 1.16 3.39
CA PRO A 30 6.90 -0.09 2.97
C PRO A 30 6.55 -0.44 1.53
N GLU A 31 7.48 -1.08 0.83
CA GLU A 31 7.20 -1.63 -0.50
C GLU A 31 6.31 -2.87 -0.44
N SER A 32 5.59 -3.10 -1.51
CA SER A 32 4.84 -4.35 -1.69
C SER A 32 5.79 -5.49 -2.05
N PHE A 33 5.63 -6.63 -1.39
CA PHE A 33 6.41 -7.82 -1.68
C PHE A 33 5.53 -9.07 -1.70
N ASN A 34 5.84 -9.98 -2.62
CA ASN A 34 5.15 -11.26 -2.79
C ASN A 34 6.08 -12.24 -3.52
N GLU A 35 5.55 -13.38 -3.95
CA GLU A 35 6.33 -14.38 -4.71
C GLU A 35 6.91 -13.83 -6.02
N LYS A 36 6.23 -12.88 -6.67
CA LYS A 36 6.69 -12.25 -7.92
C LYS A 36 7.68 -11.10 -7.66
N ASN A 37 7.63 -10.50 -6.50
CA ASN A 37 8.51 -9.41 -6.08
C ASN A 37 9.11 -9.73 -4.69
N PRO A 38 10.02 -10.70 -4.60
CA PRO A 38 10.61 -11.11 -3.34
C PRO A 38 11.58 -10.06 -2.81
N ILE A 39 11.65 -9.93 -1.49
CA ILE A 39 12.64 -9.14 -0.76
C ILE A 39 13.42 -10.06 0.18
N SER A 40 14.54 -9.57 0.73
CA SER A 40 15.33 -10.34 1.69
C SER A 40 14.56 -10.63 2.98
N GLU A 41 14.88 -11.71 3.66
CA GLU A 41 14.26 -12.07 4.95
C GLU A 41 14.58 -11.03 6.04
N ASP A 42 15.71 -10.35 5.95
CA ASP A 42 16.08 -9.28 6.88
C ASP A 42 15.23 -8.03 6.64
N LEU A 43 14.94 -7.69 5.39
CA LEU A 43 14.06 -6.59 5.05
C LEU A 43 12.59 -6.91 5.40
N LYS A 44 12.13 -8.15 5.24
CA LYS A 44 10.82 -8.58 5.74
C LYS A 44 10.72 -8.40 7.25
N ALA A 45 11.75 -8.81 7.98
CA ALA A 45 11.78 -8.66 9.44
C ALA A 45 11.79 -7.17 9.86
N PHE A 46 12.48 -6.31 9.11
CA PHE A 46 12.42 -4.88 9.33
C PHE A 46 10.99 -4.35 9.19
N TYR A 47 10.29 -4.68 8.11
CA TYR A 47 8.91 -4.23 7.92
C TYR A 47 7.94 -4.82 8.95
N GLU A 48 8.06 -6.12 9.26
CA GLU A 48 7.22 -6.79 10.26
C GLU A 48 7.40 -6.16 11.65
N TYR A 49 8.64 -5.92 12.08
CA TYR A 49 8.92 -5.27 13.35
C TYR A 49 8.28 -3.88 13.44
N HIS A 50 8.43 -3.07 12.40
CA HIS A 50 7.92 -1.71 12.39
C HIS A 50 6.40 -1.65 12.26
N SER A 51 5.77 -2.62 11.61
CA SER A 51 4.31 -2.72 11.52
C SER A 51 3.63 -2.95 12.89
N ILE A 52 4.37 -3.47 13.87
CA ILE A 52 3.89 -3.59 15.25
C ILE A 52 3.83 -2.22 15.94
N LEU A 53 4.74 -1.33 15.57
CA LEU A 53 4.84 0.01 16.15
C LEU A 53 3.86 1.00 15.54
N MET A 54 3.64 0.90 14.24
CA MET A 54 2.80 1.82 13.49
C MET A 54 2.24 1.16 12.23
N GLU A 55 0.98 1.41 11.97
CA GLU A 55 0.33 1.03 10.71
C GLU A 55 0.98 1.78 9.54
N PRO A 56 1.37 1.08 8.46
CA PRO A 56 1.97 1.72 7.31
C PRO A 56 0.95 2.59 6.56
N TRP A 57 1.46 3.65 5.94
CA TRP A 57 0.66 4.52 5.07
C TRP A 57 0.40 3.83 3.74
N ASP A 58 -0.84 3.95 3.29
CA ASP A 58 -1.31 3.43 2.01
C ASP A 58 -2.04 4.53 1.24
N GLY A 59 -2.03 4.40 -0.09
CA GLY A 59 -2.69 5.34 -0.98
C GLY A 59 -1.73 5.97 -1.99
N PRO A 60 -2.28 6.60 -3.05
CA PRO A 60 -1.49 7.18 -4.14
C PRO A 60 -0.63 8.35 -3.67
N ALA A 61 0.68 8.20 -3.70
CA ALA A 61 1.61 9.24 -3.30
C ALA A 61 2.90 9.25 -4.13
N ALA A 62 3.38 10.46 -4.41
CA ALA A 62 4.77 10.72 -4.78
C ALA A 62 5.32 11.65 -3.71
N LEU A 63 6.23 11.14 -2.89
CA LEU A 63 6.73 11.79 -1.70
C LEU A 63 8.13 12.34 -1.97
N LEU A 64 8.30 13.63 -1.72
CA LEU A 64 9.60 14.29 -1.67
C LEU A 64 9.83 14.76 -0.24
N PHE A 65 11.00 14.50 0.31
CA PHE A 65 11.30 14.77 1.71
C PHE A 65 12.74 15.25 1.90
N SER A 66 12.96 16.03 2.96
CA SER A 66 14.28 16.52 3.35
C SER A 66 14.31 16.88 4.83
N ASP A 67 15.48 16.70 5.46
CA ASP A 67 15.77 17.13 6.84
C ASP A 67 16.93 18.16 6.90
N GLY A 68 17.32 18.68 5.75
CA GLY A 68 18.45 19.60 5.62
C GLY A 68 19.78 18.91 5.28
N ARG A 69 19.98 17.66 5.64
CA ARG A 69 21.09 16.82 5.21
C ARG A 69 20.70 15.88 4.10
N TYR A 70 19.67 15.09 4.34
CA TYR A 70 19.12 14.17 3.35
C TYR A 70 18.06 14.87 2.51
N ALA A 71 18.05 14.57 1.23
CA ALA A 71 16.94 14.88 0.34
C ALA A 71 16.60 13.63 -0.46
N GLY A 72 15.32 13.30 -0.57
CA GLY A 72 14.93 12.07 -1.23
C GLY A 72 13.55 12.11 -1.84
N GLY A 73 13.25 11.05 -2.58
CA GLY A 73 11.95 10.83 -3.17
C GLY A 73 11.58 9.34 -3.16
N MET A 74 10.32 9.05 -2.98
CA MET A 74 9.78 7.70 -3.11
C MET A 74 8.34 7.73 -3.59
N LEU A 75 7.89 6.61 -4.13
CA LEU A 75 6.50 6.39 -4.46
C LEU A 75 5.84 5.49 -3.42
N ASP A 76 4.51 5.56 -3.36
CA ASP A 76 3.71 4.58 -2.66
C ASP A 76 3.99 3.15 -3.15
N ARG A 77 3.58 2.15 -2.39
CA ARG A 77 3.86 0.74 -2.70
C ARG A 77 3.39 0.29 -4.08
N ASN A 78 2.34 0.91 -4.63
CA ASN A 78 1.78 0.60 -5.94
C ASN A 78 2.32 1.51 -7.06
N GLY A 79 2.95 2.63 -6.70
CA GLY A 79 3.52 3.58 -7.64
C GLY A 79 2.48 4.24 -8.54
N LEU A 80 1.33 4.59 -7.96
CA LEU A 80 0.20 5.15 -8.71
C LEU A 80 0.46 6.56 -9.25
N ARG A 81 1.36 7.31 -8.59
CA ARG A 81 1.80 8.62 -9.07
C ARG A 81 3.16 8.51 -9.74
N PRO A 82 3.39 9.22 -10.85
CA PRO A 82 4.69 9.21 -11.50
C PRO A 82 5.69 10.11 -10.76
N ALA A 83 6.96 9.71 -10.74
CA ALA A 83 8.08 10.58 -10.45
C ALA A 83 9.28 10.16 -11.28
N ARG A 84 9.95 11.14 -11.88
CA ARG A 84 11.14 10.95 -12.71
C ARG A 84 12.30 11.68 -12.09
N TYR A 85 13.49 11.18 -12.34
CA TYR A 85 14.70 11.86 -11.91
C TYR A 85 15.69 12.01 -13.06
N LEU A 86 16.53 13.02 -12.93
CA LEU A 86 17.62 13.32 -13.83
C LEU A 86 18.82 13.75 -12.98
N ILE A 87 20.00 13.24 -13.31
CA ILE A 87 21.26 13.59 -12.68
C ILE A 87 22.18 14.15 -13.77
N THR A 88 22.73 15.30 -13.52
CA THR A 88 23.65 15.95 -14.44
C THR A 88 25.10 15.59 -14.13
N LYS A 89 25.99 15.81 -15.09
CA LYS A 89 27.44 15.58 -14.95
C LYS A 89 28.09 16.50 -13.91
N ASN A 90 27.49 17.68 -13.67
CA ASN A 90 27.95 18.64 -12.68
C ASN A 90 27.38 18.40 -11.27
N GLY A 91 26.65 17.28 -11.05
CA GLY A 91 26.17 16.88 -9.74
C GLY A 91 24.80 17.45 -9.32
N MET A 92 24.05 18.07 -10.23
CA MET A 92 22.68 18.46 -9.95
C MET A 92 21.74 17.27 -10.13
N MET A 93 20.80 17.08 -9.20
CA MET A 93 19.71 16.13 -9.32
C MET A 93 18.39 16.88 -9.36
N VAL A 94 17.52 16.48 -10.28
CA VAL A 94 16.14 16.98 -10.38
C VAL A 94 15.21 15.79 -10.28
N VAL A 95 14.21 15.87 -9.38
CA VAL A 95 13.12 14.90 -9.25
C VAL A 95 11.81 15.63 -9.44
N ALA A 96 10.98 15.15 -10.36
CA ALA A 96 9.70 15.77 -10.68
C ALA A 96 8.71 14.73 -11.21
N SER A 97 7.41 15.03 -11.12
CA SER A 97 6.36 14.19 -11.71
C SER A 97 6.46 14.10 -13.22
N GLU A 98 7.00 15.16 -13.86
CA GLU A 98 7.04 15.32 -15.30
C GLU A 98 8.46 15.61 -15.81
N VAL A 99 8.73 15.29 -17.06
CA VAL A 99 9.94 15.75 -17.78
C VAL A 99 9.72 17.16 -18.30
N GLY A 100 10.83 17.92 -18.41
CA GLY A 100 10.79 19.29 -18.98
C GLY A 100 10.43 20.37 -17.96
N VAL A 101 10.47 20.09 -16.67
CA VAL A 101 10.37 21.12 -15.61
C VAL A 101 11.57 22.04 -15.58
N MET A 102 12.70 21.55 -16.09
CA MET A 102 13.94 22.29 -16.35
C MET A 102 14.54 21.80 -17.66
N ASP A 103 15.10 22.69 -18.43
CA ASP A 103 15.77 22.37 -19.68
C ASP A 103 17.24 22.01 -19.41
N PHE A 104 17.70 20.91 -20.00
CA PHE A 104 19.06 20.43 -19.96
C PHE A 104 19.50 19.98 -21.35
N GLU A 105 20.69 20.36 -21.76
CA GLU A 105 21.29 19.79 -22.94
C GLU A 105 21.56 18.30 -22.76
N PRO A 106 21.25 17.45 -23.76
CA PRO A 106 21.49 16.00 -23.65
C PRO A 106 22.92 15.63 -23.24
N SER A 107 23.90 16.44 -23.61
CA SER A 107 25.31 16.27 -23.26
C SER A 107 25.62 16.49 -21.78
N GLU A 108 24.79 17.21 -21.05
CA GLU A 108 24.94 17.51 -19.62
C GLU A 108 24.38 16.38 -18.74
N ILE A 109 23.54 15.54 -19.30
CA ILE A 109 22.86 14.49 -18.56
C ILE A 109 23.84 13.33 -18.32
N LYS A 110 24.00 12.93 -17.05
CA LYS A 110 24.73 11.75 -16.62
C LYS A 110 23.82 10.53 -16.56
N GLU A 111 22.65 10.69 -15.94
CA GLU A 111 21.68 9.64 -15.70
C GLU A 111 20.27 10.20 -15.72
N LYS A 112 19.32 9.40 -16.17
CA LYS A 112 17.89 9.69 -16.06
C LYS A 112 17.11 8.42 -15.79
N GLY A 113 16.05 8.53 -15.00
CA GLY A 113 15.22 7.39 -14.67
C GLY A 113 13.87 7.80 -14.15
N ARG A 114 13.15 6.82 -13.65
CA ARG A 114 11.89 7.00 -12.93
C ARG A 114 11.95 6.27 -11.60
N LEU A 115 11.32 6.81 -10.59
CA LEU A 115 11.10 6.10 -9.35
C LEU A 115 10.19 4.90 -9.61
N GLN A 116 10.49 3.80 -8.98
CA GLN A 116 9.70 2.58 -9.07
C GLN A 116 8.73 2.50 -7.88
N PRO A 117 7.63 1.72 -7.98
CA PRO A 117 6.70 1.49 -6.88
C PRO A 117 7.42 1.08 -5.59
N GLY A 118 7.15 1.77 -4.50
CA GLY A 118 7.73 1.51 -3.19
C GLY A 118 9.25 1.71 -3.08
N LYS A 119 9.90 2.23 -4.11
CA LYS A 119 11.35 2.42 -4.13
C LYS A 119 11.74 3.84 -3.72
N ILE A 120 12.85 3.93 -2.99
CA ILE A 120 13.39 5.16 -2.45
C ILE A 120 14.67 5.56 -3.18
N LEU A 121 14.83 6.85 -3.46
CA LEU A 121 16.05 7.47 -3.95
C LEU A 121 16.46 8.54 -2.94
N LEU A 122 17.65 8.47 -2.41
CA LEU A 122 18.14 9.36 -1.35
C LEU A 122 19.47 9.99 -1.74
N VAL A 123 19.62 11.26 -1.40
CA VAL A 123 20.88 12.01 -1.52
C VAL A 123 21.33 12.43 -0.12
N ASP A 124 22.57 12.12 0.22
CA ASP A 124 23.27 12.71 1.36
C ASP A 124 24.03 13.95 0.86
N THR A 125 23.52 15.13 1.17
CA THR A 125 24.10 16.39 0.65
C THR A 125 25.41 16.75 1.31
N GLU A 126 25.71 16.25 2.51
CA GLU A 126 26.99 16.44 3.17
C GLU A 126 28.10 15.62 2.51
N LYS A 127 27.80 14.39 2.11
CA LYS A 127 28.75 13.49 1.47
C LYS A 127 28.79 13.65 -0.04
N GLY A 128 27.73 14.17 -0.65
CA GLY A 128 27.55 14.21 -2.10
C GLY A 128 27.30 12.81 -2.69
N GLU A 129 26.70 11.92 -1.92
CA GLU A 129 26.44 10.52 -2.30
C GLU A 129 24.97 10.30 -2.60
N ILE A 130 24.69 9.40 -3.54
CA ILE A 130 23.34 8.96 -3.89
C ILE A 130 23.18 7.52 -3.44
N TYR A 131 22.14 7.26 -2.66
CA TYR A 131 21.75 5.91 -2.22
C TYR A 131 20.53 5.46 -3.00
N TYR A 132 20.66 4.32 -3.65
CA TYR A 132 19.55 3.67 -4.32
C TYR A 132 18.82 2.71 -3.37
N ASP A 133 17.59 2.41 -3.70
CA ASP A 133 16.65 1.66 -2.86
C ASP A 133 17.25 0.41 -2.19
N THR A 134 17.80 -0.50 -3.00
CA THR A 134 18.25 -1.80 -2.50
C THR A 134 19.37 -1.64 -1.47
N GLU A 135 20.36 -0.81 -1.76
CA GLU A 135 21.48 -0.58 -0.86
C GLU A 135 21.02 0.07 0.44
N LEU A 136 20.16 1.10 0.33
CA LEU A 136 19.65 1.81 1.49
C LEU A 136 18.81 0.88 2.38
N LYS A 137 17.88 0.13 1.81
CA LYS A 137 17.00 -0.77 2.56
C LYS A 137 17.74 -1.93 3.20
N GLU A 138 18.75 -2.49 2.54
CA GLU A 138 19.61 -3.50 3.15
C GLU A 138 20.41 -2.94 4.33
N GLN A 139 20.93 -1.72 4.24
CA GLN A 139 21.57 -1.05 5.38
C GLN A 139 20.58 -0.88 6.55
N LEU A 140 19.36 -0.46 6.29
CA LEU A 140 18.33 -0.29 7.32
C LEU A 140 17.92 -1.64 7.94
N ALA A 141 17.76 -2.67 7.12
CA ALA A 141 17.38 -4.02 7.57
C ALA A 141 18.44 -4.65 8.50
N HIS A 142 19.70 -4.31 8.30
CA HIS A 142 20.82 -4.80 9.12
C HIS A 142 21.22 -3.85 10.26
N ALA A 143 20.58 -2.68 10.37
CA ALA A 143 20.91 -1.71 11.43
C ALA A 143 20.63 -2.24 12.83
N GLN A 144 19.67 -3.16 12.97
CA GLN A 144 19.30 -3.81 14.23
C GLN A 144 18.97 -5.30 13.96
N PRO A 145 19.01 -6.16 14.98
CA PRO A 145 18.76 -7.59 14.83
C PRO A 145 17.25 -7.92 14.81
N TYR A 146 16.49 -7.33 13.91
CA TYR A 146 15.02 -7.45 13.81
C TYR A 146 14.54 -8.90 13.75
N ARG A 147 15.20 -9.75 12.96
CA ARG A 147 14.87 -11.18 12.88
C ARG A 147 14.97 -11.89 14.23
N SER A 148 16.04 -11.60 14.99
CA SER A 148 16.24 -12.19 16.31
C SER A 148 15.18 -11.69 17.29
N TRP A 149 14.82 -10.41 17.23
CA TRP A 149 13.79 -9.85 18.08
C TRP A 149 12.42 -10.47 17.80
N LEU A 150 12.06 -10.61 16.54
CA LEU A 150 10.80 -11.27 16.15
C LEU A 150 10.80 -12.74 16.54
N ALA A 151 11.86 -13.49 16.24
CA ALA A 151 11.96 -14.91 16.58
C ALA A 151 11.83 -15.19 18.07
N ASN A 152 12.31 -14.29 18.93
CA ASN A 152 12.28 -14.48 20.37
C ASN A 152 11.02 -13.96 21.06
N ASN A 153 10.29 -13.04 20.43
CA ASN A 153 9.18 -12.34 21.09
C ASN A 153 7.83 -12.48 20.36
N ARG A 154 7.82 -12.94 19.10
CA ARG A 154 6.58 -13.17 18.37
C ARG A 154 5.89 -14.44 18.89
N VAL A 155 4.60 -14.31 19.17
CA VAL A 155 3.74 -15.42 19.53
C VAL A 155 2.68 -15.57 18.45
N GLU A 156 2.62 -16.74 17.84
CA GLU A 156 1.61 -17.04 16.83
C GLU A 156 0.25 -17.28 17.49
N LEU A 157 -0.82 -16.79 16.83
CA LEU A 157 -2.18 -16.96 17.34
C LEU A 157 -2.54 -18.43 17.62
N ASP A 158 -2.03 -19.34 16.79
CA ASP A 158 -2.26 -20.77 16.94
C ASP A 158 -1.62 -21.38 18.20
N GLU A 159 -0.53 -20.80 18.68
CA GLU A 159 0.12 -21.19 19.92
C GLU A 159 -0.71 -20.81 21.16
N LEU A 160 -1.56 -19.78 21.02
CA LEU A 160 -2.45 -19.30 22.09
C LEU A 160 -3.75 -20.10 22.18
N LYS A 161 -3.97 -21.07 21.28
CA LYS A 161 -5.19 -21.88 21.33
C LYS A 161 -5.32 -22.57 22.67
N SER A 162 -6.17 -22.03 23.54
CA SER A 162 -6.62 -22.73 24.72
C SER A 162 -7.35 -23.99 24.26
N GLY A 163 -7.06 -25.14 24.87
CA GLY A 163 -7.74 -26.41 24.57
C GLY A 163 -9.26 -26.42 24.92
N ARG A 164 -9.88 -25.26 25.01
CA ARG A 164 -11.33 -25.13 25.14
C ARG A 164 -12.00 -25.59 23.85
N LYS A 165 -12.61 -26.76 23.91
CA LYS A 165 -13.53 -27.21 22.87
C LYS A 165 -14.70 -26.24 22.83
N ILE A 166 -14.85 -25.52 21.72
CA ILE A 166 -16.08 -24.76 21.45
C ILE A 166 -17.19 -25.80 21.33
N PRO A 167 -18.32 -25.67 22.07
CA PRO A 167 -19.45 -26.58 21.93
C PRO A 167 -19.90 -26.63 20.48
N HIS A 168 -19.95 -27.81 19.86
CA HIS A 168 -20.38 -27.98 18.48
C HIS A 168 -21.88 -27.67 18.23
N MET A 169 -22.67 -27.56 19.30
CA MET A 169 -24.08 -27.16 19.20
C MET A 169 -24.30 -25.91 20.04
N ILE A 170 -24.65 -24.84 19.35
CA ILE A 170 -25.10 -23.60 19.99
C ILE A 170 -26.58 -23.69 20.13
N GLU A 171 -27.08 -23.94 21.35
CA GLU A 171 -28.51 -23.79 21.66
C GLU A 171 -28.95 -22.37 21.35
N ASN A 172 -30.10 -22.24 20.72
CA ASN A 172 -30.68 -20.91 20.33
C ASN A 172 -29.91 -20.14 19.23
N TYR A 173 -29.33 -20.85 18.24
CA TYR A 173 -28.62 -20.27 17.10
C TYR A 173 -29.38 -19.06 16.48
N ASN A 174 -30.66 -19.18 16.19
CA ASN A 174 -31.46 -18.09 15.62
C ASN A 174 -31.56 -16.87 16.56
N LYS A 175 -31.55 -17.08 17.87
CA LYS A 175 -31.54 -15.97 18.82
C LYS A 175 -30.22 -15.25 18.81
N LEU A 176 -29.11 -15.99 18.70
CA LEU A 176 -27.77 -15.41 18.58
C LEU A 176 -27.61 -14.60 17.29
N LEU A 177 -28.02 -15.14 16.16
CA LEU A 177 -28.02 -14.39 14.89
C LEU A 177 -28.72 -13.04 15.03
N ARG A 178 -29.93 -13.03 15.58
CA ARG A 178 -30.68 -11.80 15.79
C ARG A 178 -30.02 -10.86 16.79
N THR A 179 -29.41 -11.40 17.84
CA THR A 179 -28.72 -10.59 18.86
C THR A 179 -27.52 -9.87 18.28
N PHE A 180 -26.81 -10.52 17.36
CA PHE A 180 -25.65 -9.95 16.68
C PHE A 180 -25.98 -9.28 15.34
N GLY A 181 -27.24 -9.16 14.99
CA GLY A 181 -27.71 -8.45 13.79
C GLY A 181 -27.53 -9.21 12.48
N TYR A 182 -27.23 -10.50 12.53
CA TYR A 182 -27.09 -11.30 11.31
C TYR A 182 -28.44 -11.75 10.77
N SER A 183 -28.67 -11.52 9.49
CA SER A 183 -29.79 -12.05 8.73
C SER A 183 -29.48 -13.48 8.22
N ARG A 184 -30.50 -14.15 7.74
CA ARG A 184 -30.33 -15.44 7.04
C ARG A 184 -29.51 -15.26 5.77
N GLU A 185 -29.68 -14.16 5.07
CA GLU A 185 -28.95 -13.84 3.86
C GLU A 185 -27.46 -13.65 4.15
N ASP A 186 -27.10 -12.97 5.23
CA ASP A 186 -25.71 -12.82 5.67
C ASP A 186 -25.05 -14.17 5.90
N VAL A 187 -25.78 -15.10 6.53
CA VAL A 187 -25.25 -16.45 6.75
C VAL A 187 -25.07 -17.21 5.45
N GLU A 188 -26.04 -17.20 4.55
CA GLU A 188 -26.05 -17.98 3.32
C GLU A 188 -25.11 -17.39 2.25
N ARG A 189 -25.01 -16.05 2.15
CA ARG A 189 -24.31 -15.37 1.08
C ARG A 189 -22.92 -14.86 1.46
N ILE A 190 -22.68 -14.65 2.74
CA ILE A 190 -21.43 -14.06 3.24
C ILE A 190 -20.67 -15.08 4.10
N ILE A 191 -21.22 -15.42 5.27
CA ILE A 191 -20.50 -16.20 6.28
C ILE A 191 -20.19 -17.63 5.81
N THR A 192 -21.17 -18.32 5.22
CA THR A 192 -20.95 -19.70 4.74
C THR A 192 -19.92 -19.78 3.63
N PRO A 193 -19.96 -18.96 2.57
CA PRO A 193 -18.88 -18.94 1.58
C PRO A 193 -17.52 -18.62 2.18
N MET A 194 -17.41 -17.64 3.08
CA MET A 194 -16.16 -17.32 3.77
C MET A 194 -15.59 -18.52 4.54
N CYS A 195 -16.45 -19.23 5.28
CA CYS A 195 -16.05 -20.43 6.03
C CYS A 195 -15.55 -21.57 5.11
N ILE A 196 -16.11 -21.69 3.92
CA ILE A 196 -15.76 -22.77 2.98
C ILE A 196 -14.49 -22.43 2.21
N SER A 197 -14.39 -21.20 1.70
CA SER A 197 -13.31 -20.80 0.79
C SER A 197 -12.10 -20.20 1.49
N GLY A 198 -12.27 -19.70 2.73
CA GLY A 198 -11.24 -18.90 3.41
C GLY A 198 -10.99 -17.53 2.77
N ALA A 199 -11.89 -17.09 1.89
CA ALA A 199 -11.81 -15.84 1.17
C ALA A 199 -13.11 -15.04 1.32
N GLU A 200 -13.04 -13.74 1.15
CA GLU A 200 -14.21 -12.89 1.16
C GLU A 200 -15.15 -13.23 0.01
N PRO A 201 -16.47 -13.32 0.23
CA PRO A 201 -17.40 -13.70 -0.82
C PRO A 201 -17.55 -12.59 -1.85
N ILE A 202 -17.55 -12.98 -3.11
CA ILE A 202 -17.78 -12.08 -4.23
C ILE A 202 -19.26 -12.07 -4.53
N GLY A 203 -19.85 -10.88 -4.63
CA GLY A 203 -21.24 -10.67 -5.02
C GLY A 203 -21.35 -9.67 -6.16
N SER A 204 -22.36 -9.83 -7.01
CA SER A 204 -22.69 -8.81 -8.00
C SER A 204 -23.67 -7.80 -7.39
N MET A 205 -23.32 -6.54 -7.45
CA MET A 205 -24.23 -5.43 -7.13
C MET A 205 -24.86 -4.82 -8.40
N GLY A 206 -24.57 -5.41 -9.54
CA GLY A 206 -25.07 -4.97 -10.83
C GLY A 206 -26.48 -5.43 -11.10
N ASN A 207 -27.08 -4.82 -12.11
CA ASN A 207 -28.36 -5.21 -12.68
C ASN A 207 -28.11 -5.67 -14.12
N ASP A 208 -28.39 -6.95 -14.40
CA ASP A 208 -28.17 -7.57 -15.72
C ASP A 208 -29.23 -7.15 -16.76
N THR A 209 -30.14 -6.26 -16.41
CA THR A 209 -31.13 -5.71 -17.35
C THR A 209 -30.38 -5.02 -18.50
N PRO A 210 -30.63 -5.39 -19.77
CA PRO A 210 -29.99 -4.77 -20.91
C PRO A 210 -30.22 -3.25 -20.94
N LEU A 211 -29.26 -2.51 -21.50
CA LEU A 211 -29.34 -1.06 -21.66
C LEU A 211 -30.62 -0.65 -22.37
N ALA A 212 -31.31 0.37 -21.89
CA ALA A 212 -32.53 0.87 -22.49
C ALA A 212 -32.37 1.23 -23.98
N VAL A 213 -31.20 1.73 -24.37
CA VAL A 213 -30.86 2.06 -25.76
C VAL A 213 -30.90 0.84 -26.71
N LEU A 214 -30.73 -0.37 -26.20
CA LEU A 214 -30.79 -1.63 -26.94
C LEU A 214 -32.20 -2.20 -27.02
N SER A 215 -33.20 -1.59 -26.34
CA SER A 215 -34.58 -2.07 -26.34
C SER A 215 -35.30 -1.71 -27.63
N SER A 216 -36.03 -2.67 -28.19
CA SER A 216 -36.98 -2.41 -29.29
C SER A 216 -38.31 -1.83 -28.82
N ARG A 217 -38.52 -1.68 -27.50
CA ARG A 217 -39.72 -1.11 -26.89
C ARG A 217 -39.42 0.28 -26.37
N PRO A 218 -40.40 1.20 -26.41
CA PRO A 218 -40.26 2.51 -25.78
C PRO A 218 -39.92 2.36 -24.29
N GLN A 219 -38.91 3.07 -23.84
CA GLN A 219 -38.46 3.10 -22.47
C GLN A 219 -38.72 4.49 -21.86
N ILE A 220 -38.97 4.55 -20.56
CA ILE A 220 -39.06 5.83 -19.88
C ILE A 220 -37.67 6.48 -19.84
N LEU A 221 -37.63 7.82 -19.87
CA LEU A 221 -36.41 8.58 -19.97
C LEU A 221 -35.36 8.20 -18.91
N TYR A 222 -35.78 7.96 -17.68
CA TYR A 222 -34.88 7.59 -16.57
C TYR A 222 -34.10 6.29 -16.81
N ASN A 223 -34.64 5.34 -17.56
CA ASN A 223 -33.96 4.09 -17.86
C ASN A 223 -32.73 4.27 -18.75
N TYR A 224 -32.68 5.34 -19.54
CA TYR A 224 -31.53 5.65 -20.41
C TYR A 224 -30.34 6.20 -19.62
N PHE A 225 -30.55 6.72 -18.42
CA PHE A 225 -29.53 7.27 -17.53
C PHE A 225 -29.25 6.39 -16.31
N ARG A 226 -29.87 5.22 -16.26
CA ARG A 226 -29.68 4.29 -15.14
C ARG A 226 -28.29 3.66 -15.23
N GLN A 227 -27.51 3.83 -14.19
CA GLN A 227 -26.26 3.11 -14.01
C GLN A 227 -26.56 1.64 -13.72
N GLN A 228 -25.92 0.73 -14.44
CA GLN A 228 -26.17 -0.71 -14.33
C GLN A 228 -25.09 -1.45 -13.54
N PHE A 229 -23.89 -0.86 -13.45
CA PHE A 229 -22.78 -1.44 -12.74
C PHE A 229 -22.28 -0.48 -11.67
N ALA A 230 -21.76 -1.04 -10.59
CA ALA A 230 -21.02 -0.26 -9.62
C ALA A 230 -19.75 0.31 -10.28
N GLN A 231 -19.40 1.53 -9.92
CA GLN A 231 -18.16 2.17 -10.37
C GLN A 231 -17.25 2.34 -9.19
N VAL A 232 -15.99 1.97 -9.37
CA VAL A 232 -14.94 2.20 -8.38
C VAL A 232 -14.51 3.66 -8.48
N THR A 233 -14.41 4.36 -7.35
CA THR A 233 -13.99 5.77 -7.31
C THR A 233 -12.58 5.96 -7.84
N ASN A 234 -11.67 5.06 -7.48
CA ASN A 234 -10.30 5.02 -7.96
C ASN A 234 -10.04 3.64 -8.59
N PRO A 235 -10.41 3.43 -9.85
CA PRO A 235 -10.18 2.15 -10.50
C PRO A 235 -8.67 1.86 -10.61
N PRO A 236 -8.26 0.59 -10.57
CA PRO A 236 -6.87 0.22 -10.75
C PRO A 236 -6.36 0.72 -12.10
N ILE A 237 -5.12 1.23 -12.11
CA ILE A 237 -4.49 1.74 -13.33
C ILE A 237 -4.27 0.59 -14.31
N ASP A 238 -3.87 -0.56 -13.78
CA ASP A 238 -3.70 -1.79 -14.55
C ASP A 238 -3.74 -3.02 -13.61
N PRO A 239 -4.10 -4.21 -14.14
CA PRO A 239 -4.21 -5.42 -13.34
C PRO A 239 -2.86 -6.05 -12.96
N ILE A 240 -1.75 -5.44 -13.35
CA ILE A 240 -0.40 -5.92 -13.02
C ILE A 240 0.04 -5.36 -11.67
N ARG A 241 -0.29 -4.09 -11.41
CA ARG A 241 0.09 -3.38 -10.19
C ARG A 241 -0.93 -3.51 -9.07
N GLU A 242 -2.20 -3.65 -9.43
CA GLU A 242 -3.30 -3.75 -8.48
C GLU A 242 -4.18 -4.94 -8.81
N GLU A 243 -4.62 -5.64 -7.77
CA GLU A 243 -5.69 -6.60 -7.92
C GLU A 243 -7.01 -5.88 -8.15
N LEU A 244 -7.81 -6.41 -9.09
CA LEU A 244 -9.17 -5.93 -9.29
C LEU A 244 -10.00 -6.32 -8.07
N VAL A 245 -10.31 -5.35 -7.24
CA VAL A 245 -11.28 -5.49 -6.17
C VAL A 245 -12.63 -5.09 -6.73
N MET A 246 -13.52 -6.07 -6.86
CA MET A 246 -14.91 -5.85 -7.24
C MET A 246 -15.82 -5.91 -6.03
#